data_358327e897e649891d1872aeda7c32fb
#
_entry.id   358327e897e649891d1872aeda7c32fb
#
_cell.length_a   1.000
_cell.length_b   1.000
_cell.length_c   1.000
_cell.angle_alpha   90.00
_cell.angle_beta   90.00
_cell.angle_gamma   90.00
#
_symmetry.space_group_name_H-M   'P 1'
#
loop_
_entity.id
_entity.type
_entity.pdbx_description
1 polymer ?
#
loop_
_entity_poly.entity_id
_entity_poly.type
_entity_poly.pdbx_seq_one_letter_code
_entity_poly.pdbx_strand_id
1 'polypeptide(L)'
;MKSRAVLWALVADIVGIIVFVSIGRRNHDEGVAPAGVIETAAPFVIAVLVGWLLGRAWKAPFAAGTGAIIWVTTVALGMVLRKLVFDEGTATAFVIVATVFTGAVSNGWRLAVRTRQARVTTGS
;
A
#
# COMPACT_ATOMS: atom_id res chain seq x y z
N MET A 1 -19.00 13.24 -3.49
CA MET A 1 -17.62 13.54 -3.89
C MET A 1 -16.60 12.94 -2.94
N LYS A 2 -16.78 13.11 -1.63
CA LYS A 2 -15.88 12.50 -0.64
C LYS A 2 -15.83 10.99 -0.75
N SER A 3 -16.96 10.32 -1.00
CA SER A 3 -17.00 8.86 -1.13
C SER A 3 -16.21 8.36 -2.35
N ARG A 4 -16.21 9.11 -3.45
CA ARG A 4 -15.40 8.78 -4.62
C ARG A 4 -13.91 8.92 -4.33
N ALA A 5 -13.53 10.02 -3.68
CA ALA A 5 -12.12 10.26 -3.32
C ALA A 5 -11.62 9.17 -2.38
N VAL A 6 -12.44 8.77 -1.41
CA VAL A 6 -12.10 7.68 -0.48
C VAL A 6 -11.92 6.37 -1.24
N LEU A 7 -12.86 6.04 -2.12
CA LEU A 7 -12.80 4.82 -2.92
C LEU A 7 -11.52 4.79 -3.79
N TRP A 8 -11.24 5.88 -4.50
CA TRP A 8 -10.06 5.96 -5.35
C TRP A 8 -8.76 5.86 -4.56
N ALA A 9 -8.72 6.45 -3.36
CA ALA A 9 -7.55 6.35 -2.49
C ALA A 9 -7.31 4.91 -2.03
N LEU A 10 -8.38 4.21 -1.65
CA LEU A 10 -8.28 2.79 -1.27
C LEU A 10 -7.83 1.94 -2.45
N VAL A 11 -8.40 2.16 -3.62
CA VAL A 11 -8.01 1.45 -4.84
C VAL A 11 -6.53 1.71 -5.15
N ALA A 12 -6.07 2.96 -5.02
CA ALA A 12 -4.66 3.30 -5.25
C ALA A 12 -3.73 2.52 -4.31
N ASP A 13 -4.07 2.44 -3.02
CA ASP A 13 -3.27 1.70 -2.05
C ASP A 13 -3.23 0.20 -2.40
N ILE A 14 -4.37 -0.38 -2.74
CA ILE A 14 -4.45 -1.82 -3.10
C ILE A 14 -3.71 -2.09 -4.40
N VAL A 15 -3.88 -1.26 -5.42
CA VAL A 15 -3.16 -1.41 -6.70
C VAL A 15 -1.66 -1.33 -6.47
N GLY A 16 -1.20 -0.42 -5.59
CA GLY A 16 0.21 -0.34 -5.23
C GLY A 16 0.76 -1.65 -4.68
N ILE A 17 0.00 -2.34 -3.82
CA ILE A 17 0.37 -3.64 -3.30
C ILE A 17 0.42 -4.70 -4.41
N ILE A 18 -0.57 -4.73 -5.28
CA ILE A 18 -0.61 -5.69 -6.39
C ILE A 18 0.60 -5.50 -7.32
N VAL A 19 0.94 -4.26 -7.64
CA VAL A 19 2.10 -3.93 -8.47
C VAL A 19 3.39 -4.39 -7.79
N PHE A 20 3.56 -4.07 -6.50
CA PHE A 20 4.71 -4.48 -5.72
C PHE A 20 4.89 -6.00 -5.73
N VAL A 21 3.83 -6.74 -5.45
CA VAL A 21 3.86 -8.21 -5.42
C VAL A 21 4.16 -8.77 -6.80
N SER A 22 3.56 -8.23 -7.85
CA SER A 22 3.77 -8.70 -9.22
C SER A 22 5.23 -8.52 -9.65
N ILE A 23 5.81 -7.36 -9.36
CA ILE A 23 7.22 -7.09 -9.66
C ILE A 23 8.12 -8.04 -8.86
N GLY A 24 7.84 -8.21 -7.57
CA GLY A 24 8.63 -9.08 -6.72
C GLY A 24 8.60 -10.54 -7.18
N ARG A 25 7.42 -11.05 -7.49
CA ARG A 25 7.28 -12.44 -7.98
C ARG A 25 8.00 -12.63 -9.31
N ARG A 26 7.87 -11.68 -10.22
CA ARG A 26 8.56 -11.74 -11.51
C ARG A 26 10.08 -11.76 -11.35
N ASN A 27 10.62 -10.93 -10.44
CA ASN A 27 12.06 -10.86 -10.20
C ASN A 27 12.63 -12.11 -9.53
N HIS A 28 11.78 -12.88 -8.85
CA HIS A 28 12.19 -14.13 -8.20
C HIS A 28 11.70 -15.38 -8.93
N ASP A 29 11.32 -15.24 -10.20
CA ASP A 29 10.84 -16.34 -11.05
C ASP A 29 9.66 -17.11 -10.49
N GLU A 30 8.84 -16.47 -9.69
CA GLU A 30 7.65 -17.11 -9.11
C GLU A 30 6.42 -17.03 -10.02
N GLY A 31 6.52 -16.24 -11.09
CA GLY A 31 5.44 -16.04 -12.02
C GLY A 31 4.39 -15.04 -11.54
N VAL A 32 3.57 -14.58 -12.48
CA VAL A 32 2.58 -13.54 -12.25
C VAL A 32 1.15 -14.02 -12.53
N ALA A 33 0.90 -15.33 -12.40
CA ALA A 33 -0.44 -15.87 -12.50
C ALA A 33 -1.34 -15.22 -11.44
N PRO A 34 -2.59 -14.88 -11.78
CA PRO A 34 -3.46 -14.17 -10.84
C PRO A 34 -3.61 -14.82 -9.47
N ALA A 35 -3.75 -16.13 -9.42
CA ALA A 35 -3.90 -16.85 -8.15
C ALA A 35 -2.68 -16.67 -7.25
N GLY A 36 -1.45 -16.77 -7.81
CA GLY A 36 -0.22 -16.60 -7.05
C GLY A 36 -0.03 -15.18 -6.56
N VAL A 37 -0.35 -14.20 -7.40
CA VAL A 37 -0.27 -12.77 -7.04
C VAL A 37 -1.23 -12.47 -5.90
N ILE A 38 -2.47 -12.93 -5.98
CA ILE A 38 -3.48 -12.72 -4.95
C ILE A 38 -3.02 -13.35 -3.62
N GLU A 39 -2.53 -14.58 -3.66
CA GLU A 39 -2.06 -15.27 -2.47
C GLU A 39 -0.93 -14.51 -1.78
N THR A 40 0.07 -14.06 -2.55
CA THR A 40 1.19 -13.29 -2.01
C THR A 40 0.76 -11.91 -1.51
N ALA A 41 -0.18 -11.28 -2.19
CA ALA A 41 -0.67 -9.95 -1.83
C ALA A 41 -1.61 -9.95 -0.63
N ALA A 42 -2.30 -11.07 -0.36
CA ALA A 42 -3.35 -11.14 0.66
C ALA A 42 -2.93 -10.57 2.03
N PRO A 43 -1.79 -10.96 2.63
CA PRO A 43 -1.42 -10.40 3.92
C PRO A 43 -1.24 -8.88 3.89
N PHE A 44 -0.73 -8.34 2.79
CA PHE A 44 -0.52 -6.90 2.65
C PHE A 44 -1.82 -6.15 2.39
N VAL A 45 -2.74 -6.72 1.63
CA VAL A 45 -4.07 -6.12 1.43
C VAL A 45 -4.84 -6.06 2.74
N ILE A 46 -4.82 -7.14 3.52
CA ILE A 46 -5.43 -7.14 4.86
C ILE A 46 -4.80 -6.04 5.72
N ALA A 47 -3.47 -5.93 5.69
CA ALA A 47 -2.75 -4.92 6.46
C ALA A 47 -3.12 -3.49 6.02
N VAL A 48 -3.30 -3.26 4.72
CA VAL A 48 -3.76 -1.96 4.21
C VAL A 48 -5.14 -1.63 4.78
N LEU A 49 -6.05 -2.59 4.77
CA LEU A 49 -7.40 -2.36 5.30
C LEU A 49 -7.37 -2.04 6.79
N VAL A 50 -6.54 -2.74 7.56
CA VAL A 50 -6.36 -2.43 8.98
C VAL A 50 -5.75 -1.04 9.15
N GLY A 51 -4.77 -0.67 8.35
CA GLY A 51 -4.17 0.67 8.36
C GLY A 51 -5.19 1.75 8.07
N TRP A 52 -6.09 1.49 7.14
CA TRP A 52 -7.20 2.41 6.85
C TRP A 52 -8.12 2.60 8.04
N LEU A 53 -8.40 1.53 8.78
CA LEU A 53 -9.22 1.62 9.99
C LEU A 53 -8.50 2.39 11.10
N LEU A 54 -7.24 2.05 11.35
CA LEU A 54 -6.44 2.69 12.41
C LEU A 54 -6.23 4.18 12.16
N GLY A 55 -5.95 4.54 10.93
CA GLY A 55 -5.71 5.92 10.54
C GLY A 55 -6.96 6.71 10.19
N ARG A 56 -8.12 6.08 10.21
CA ARG A 56 -9.39 6.70 9.78
C ARG A 56 -9.22 7.38 8.42
N ALA A 57 -8.67 6.62 7.46
CA ALA A 57 -8.27 7.17 6.18
C ALA A 57 -9.42 7.82 5.40
N TRP A 58 -10.64 7.37 5.63
CA TRP A 58 -11.83 7.95 4.97
C TRP A 58 -12.06 9.43 5.35
N LYS A 59 -11.49 9.88 6.47
CA LYS A 59 -11.61 11.28 6.91
C LYS A 59 -10.61 12.20 6.20
N ALA A 60 -9.43 11.68 5.92
CA ALA A 60 -8.37 12.47 5.28
C ALA A 60 -7.50 11.55 4.40
N PRO A 61 -8.05 11.04 3.28
CA PRO A 61 -7.36 10.01 2.49
C PRO A 61 -6.06 10.47 1.86
N PHE A 62 -5.86 11.76 1.66
CA PHE A 62 -4.66 12.30 1.01
C PHE A 62 -3.65 12.89 2.00
N ALA A 63 -3.96 12.90 3.29
CA ALA A 63 -3.07 13.50 4.28
C ALA A 63 -1.77 12.71 4.45
N ALA A 64 -0.68 13.42 4.73
CA ALA A 64 0.62 12.79 4.94
C ALA A 64 0.61 11.83 6.13
N GLY A 65 -0.05 12.22 7.23
CA GLY A 65 -0.19 11.35 8.39
C GLY A 65 -0.94 10.07 8.09
N THR A 66 -2.00 10.15 7.28
CA THR A 66 -2.77 8.99 6.83
C THR A 66 -1.87 8.02 6.06
N GLY A 67 -1.10 8.54 5.10
CA GLY A 67 -0.17 7.73 4.32
C GLY A 67 0.88 7.05 5.19
N ALA A 68 1.41 7.77 6.17
CA ALA A 68 2.41 7.21 7.09
C ALA A 68 1.84 6.08 7.93
N ILE A 69 0.63 6.24 8.48
CA ILE A 69 -0.02 5.19 9.28
C ILE A 69 -0.29 3.95 8.44
N ILE A 70 -0.82 4.14 7.23
CA ILE A 70 -1.09 3.02 6.32
C ILE A 70 0.22 2.30 5.96
N TRP A 71 1.26 3.07 5.63
CA TRP A 71 2.56 2.51 5.29
C TRP A 71 3.12 1.64 6.42
N VAL A 72 3.23 2.20 7.62
CA VAL A 72 3.81 1.49 8.78
C VAL A 72 2.96 0.26 9.10
N THR A 73 1.63 0.40 9.12
CA THR A 73 0.73 -0.72 9.39
C THR A 73 0.87 -1.81 8.32
N THR A 74 0.94 -1.42 7.05
CA THR A 74 1.06 -2.37 5.95
C THR A 74 2.33 -3.20 6.06
N VAL A 75 3.46 -2.55 6.32
CA VAL A 75 4.74 -3.26 6.46
C VAL A 75 4.75 -4.14 7.71
N ALA A 76 4.44 -3.56 8.87
CA ALA A 76 4.52 -4.29 10.14
C ALA A 76 3.53 -5.44 10.20
N LEU A 77 2.25 -5.15 9.98
CA LEU A 77 1.21 -6.17 10.06
C LEU A 77 1.28 -7.14 8.88
N GLY A 78 1.60 -6.64 7.68
CA GLY A 78 1.77 -7.49 6.51
C GLY A 78 2.85 -8.55 6.72
N MET A 79 3.99 -8.17 7.31
CA MET A 79 5.06 -9.11 7.60
C MET A 79 4.64 -10.12 8.68
N VAL A 80 3.96 -9.67 9.72
CA VAL A 80 3.46 -10.57 10.77
C VAL A 80 2.47 -11.58 10.19
N LEU A 81 1.51 -11.12 9.41
CA LEU A 81 0.53 -12.00 8.76
C LEU A 81 1.19 -12.95 7.79
N ARG A 82 2.14 -12.46 7.00
CA ARG A 82 2.86 -13.28 6.04
C ARG A 82 3.54 -14.45 6.72
N LYS A 83 4.17 -14.21 7.85
CA LYS A 83 4.90 -15.26 8.58
C LYS A 83 3.95 -16.17 9.39
N LEU A 84 3.05 -15.58 10.18
CA LEU A 84 2.28 -16.34 11.16
C LEU A 84 1.03 -16.99 10.59
N VAL A 85 0.34 -16.31 9.67
CA VAL A 85 -0.92 -16.81 9.12
C VAL A 85 -0.70 -17.53 7.79
N PHE A 86 0.14 -16.96 6.92
CA PHE A 86 0.36 -17.48 5.58
C PHE A 86 1.61 -18.35 5.45
N ASP A 87 2.37 -18.48 6.54
CA ASP A 87 3.59 -19.31 6.62
C ASP A 87 4.58 -19.02 5.49
N GLU A 88 4.78 -17.74 5.21
CA GLU A 88 5.70 -17.27 4.18
C GLU A 88 6.97 -16.72 4.82
N GLY A 89 8.06 -16.62 4.02
CA GLY A 89 9.31 -16.08 4.50
C GLY A 89 9.32 -14.57 4.68
N THR A 90 10.14 -14.11 5.61
CA THR A 90 10.36 -12.66 5.86
C THR A 90 11.85 -12.33 5.79
N ALA A 91 12.51 -12.72 4.69
CA ALA A 91 13.93 -12.43 4.48
C ALA A 91 14.20 -10.93 4.60
N THR A 92 15.36 -10.57 5.14
CA THR A 92 15.73 -9.17 5.36
C THR A 92 15.62 -8.34 4.09
N ALA A 93 16.10 -8.86 2.96
CA ALA A 93 16.02 -8.16 1.68
C ALA A 93 14.56 -7.87 1.30
N PHE A 94 13.66 -8.82 1.53
CA PHE A 94 12.23 -8.63 1.27
C PHE A 94 11.65 -7.52 2.15
N VAL A 95 12.01 -7.51 3.44
CA VAL A 95 11.53 -6.49 4.38
C VAL A 95 11.99 -5.10 3.95
N ILE A 96 13.25 -4.96 3.57
CA ILE A 96 13.81 -3.67 3.12
C ILE A 96 13.09 -3.19 1.86
N VAL A 97 12.95 -4.04 0.85
CA VAL A 97 12.29 -3.67 -0.41
C VAL A 97 10.82 -3.33 -0.16
N ALA A 98 10.13 -4.13 0.63
CA ALA A 98 8.72 -3.87 0.96
C ALA A 98 8.57 -2.52 1.67
N THR A 99 9.44 -2.22 2.63
CA THR A 99 9.39 -0.97 3.38
C THR A 99 9.57 0.23 2.46
N VAL A 100 10.61 0.21 1.63
CA VAL A 100 10.93 1.33 0.74
C VAL A 100 9.87 1.48 -0.36
N PHE A 101 9.51 0.37 -1.01
CA PHE A 101 8.57 0.41 -2.13
C PHE A 101 7.17 0.85 -1.68
N THR A 102 6.64 0.24 -0.62
CA THR A 102 5.30 0.59 -0.14
C THR A 102 5.27 2.01 0.42
N GLY A 103 6.34 2.44 1.08
CA GLY A 103 6.46 3.82 1.54
C GLY A 103 6.47 4.81 0.40
N ALA A 104 7.26 4.53 -0.64
CA ALA A 104 7.33 5.39 -1.81
C ALA A 104 5.99 5.48 -2.54
N VAL A 105 5.32 4.34 -2.76
CA VAL A 105 4.03 4.31 -3.47
C VAL A 105 2.93 4.94 -2.64
N SER A 106 2.77 4.50 -1.39
CA SER A 106 1.68 4.94 -0.52
C SER A 106 1.74 6.44 -0.21
N ASN A 107 2.93 6.94 0.07
CA ASN A 107 3.12 8.36 0.37
C ASN A 107 3.33 9.20 -0.90
N GLY A 108 3.94 8.59 -1.93
CA GLY A 108 4.25 9.28 -3.18
C GLY A 108 2.99 9.69 -3.94
N TRP A 109 2.02 8.81 -4.11
CA TRP A 109 0.81 9.18 -4.82
C TRP A 109 0.00 10.24 -4.05
N ARG A 110 0.03 10.17 -2.69
CA ARG A 110 -0.63 11.18 -1.86
C ARG A 110 0.04 12.54 -2.01
N LEU A 111 1.36 12.55 -2.00
CA LEU A 111 2.12 13.78 -2.22
C LEU A 111 1.83 14.38 -3.59
N ALA A 112 1.79 13.56 -4.63
CA ALA A 112 1.49 14.00 -5.98
C ALA A 112 0.09 14.64 -6.07
N VAL A 113 -0.90 14.02 -5.44
CA VAL A 113 -2.27 14.55 -5.41
C VAL A 113 -2.32 15.87 -4.64
N ARG A 114 -1.67 15.95 -3.47
CA ARG A 114 -1.64 17.18 -2.69
C ARG A 114 -0.96 18.32 -3.44
N THR A 115 0.14 18.04 -4.12
CA THR A 115 0.87 19.03 -4.90
C THR A 115 0.00 19.54 -6.05
N ARG A 116 -0.70 18.63 -6.74
CA ARG A 116 -1.61 19.00 -7.82
C ARG A 116 -2.76 19.87 -7.29
N GLN A 117 -3.35 19.49 -6.16
CA GLN A 117 -4.44 20.24 -5.54
C GLN A 117 -3.96 21.66 -5.15
N ALA A 118 -2.77 21.77 -4.58
CA ALA A 118 -2.19 23.05 -4.22
C ALA A 118 -2.00 23.94 -5.45
N ARG A 119 -1.52 23.38 -6.57
CA ARG A 119 -1.36 24.12 -7.82
C ARG A 119 -2.69 24.62 -8.37
N VAL A 120 -3.70 23.77 -8.35
CA VAL A 120 -5.04 24.14 -8.83
C VAL A 120 -5.63 25.24 -7.97
N THR A 121 -5.42 25.17 -6.65
CA THR A 121 -5.95 26.17 -5.72
C THR A 121 -5.22 27.50 -5.80
N THR A 122 -3.91 27.51 -5.99
CA THR A 122 -3.09 28.73 -5.95
C THR A 122 -2.70 29.27 -7.32
N GLY A 123 -2.77 28.47 -8.35
CA GLY A 123 -2.30 28.81 -9.69
C GLY A 123 -3.31 29.53 -10.57
N SER A 124 -4.52 29.73 -10.08
CA SER A 124 -5.58 30.43 -10.86
C SER A 124 -5.62 31.94 -10.59
#